data_881e17c01a7a2435b4bd105ba3add29d
#
_entry.id   881e17c01a7a2435b4bd105ba3add29d
#
_cell.length_a   1.000
_cell.length_b   1.000
_cell.length_c   1.000
_cell.angle_alpha   90.00
_cell.angle_beta   90.00
_cell.angle_gamma   90.00
#
_symmetry.space_group_name_H-M   'P 1'
#
loop_
_entity.id
_entity.type
_entity.pdbx_description
1 polymer ?
#
loop_
_entity_poly.entity_id
_entity_poly.type
_entity_poly.pdbx_seq_one_letter_code
_entity_poly.pdbx_strand_id
1 'polypeptide(L)'
;EAEVEYKDKGSDTVDVAFNVVGDFFGKDKPVSLIIWTTTPWTLPANEAVSLHPDLDYALVDVGKVLYIMSEDLLESSLERYGIKDFKKISKIYKGSELEGIMLQHPFYDKQVPVILGEHVTTETGTGAVHTAPAHGQDDYVVGLQYNLPVECPVDGRGVFIESTEGVAGEFIFKANATIIDLLKNQGTLVKHEPITHSYPHCWRHKTPVIFRATPQWFVSMTQKNLRDKVNDEILNVKWIPNWGQKRIELMVGNRPDWCISRQRYWGSPITLFINKNTGELHPDTENLFEVVAKKIELEGIEAWFKLKAEDVLGSEAKDYEKT
;
A
#
# COMPACT_ATOMS: atom_id res chain seq x y z
N GLU A 1 8.08 -4.86 12.86
CA GLU A 1 7.24 -5.90 13.53
C GLU A 1 7.61 -6.05 15.02
N ALA A 2 8.89 -6.02 15.40
CA ALA A 2 9.29 -6.16 16.80
C ALA A 2 8.74 -5.06 17.75
N GLU A 3 8.16 -4.00 17.21
CA GLU A 3 7.59 -2.89 17.97
C GLU A 3 6.04 -2.86 17.93
N VAL A 4 5.43 -3.94 17.44
CA VAL A 4 3.97 -4.07 17.29
C VAL A 4 3.45 -5.17 18.20
N GLU A 5 2.33 -4.92 18.85
CA GLU A 5 1.54 -5.91 19.59
C GLU A 5 0.12 -5.96 19.01
N TYR A 6 -0.53 -7.10 19.04
CA TYR A 6 -1.88 -7.27 18.53
C TYR A 6 -2.89 -7.21 19.67
N LYS A 7 -3.97 -6.44 19.47
CA LYS A 7 -5.09 -6.29 20.41
C LYS A 7 -6.41 -6.26 19.66
N ASP A 8 -7.45 -6.68 20.35
CA ASP A 8 -8.80 -6.57 19.82
C ASP A 8 -9.21 -5.11 19.65
N LYS A 9 -9.73 -4.81 18.47
CA LYS A 9 -10.24 -3.48 18.09
C LYS A 9 -11.56 -3.61 17.36
N GLY A 10 -12.53 -2.80 17.77
CA GLY A 10 -13.74 -2.58 16.99
C GLY A 10 -13.44 -1.77 15.73
N SER A 11 -13.88 -2.25 14.60
CA SER A 11 -13.74 -1.57 13.30
C SER A 11 -15.04 -1.68 12.51
N ASP A 12 -15.27 -0.70 11.64
CA ASP A 12 -16.32 -0.79 10.63
C ASP A 12 -15.84 -1.69 9.48
N THR A 13 -16.72 -2.58 9.01
CA THR A 13 -16.51 -3.30 7.75
C THR A 13 -17.51 -2.86 6.73
N VAL A 14 -17.09 -2.82 5.49
CA VAL A 14 -17.96 -2.51 4.36
C VAL A 14 -17.79 -3.53 3.25
N ASP A 15 -18.94 -3.95 2.70
CA ASP A 15 -19.00 -4.62 1.40
C ASP A 15 -19.36 -3.56 0.36
N VAL A 16 -18.55 -3.43 -0.67
CA VAL A 16 -18.65 -2.34 -1.66
C VAL A 16 -18.72 -2.88 -3.07
N ALA A 17 -19.66 -2.34 -3.84
CA ALA A 17 -19.85 -2.65 -5.23
C ALA A 17 -18.96 -1.78 -6.12
N PHE A 18 -18.09 -2.41 -6.91
CA PHE A 18 -17.34 -1.82 -7.99
C PHE A 18 -18.02 -2.17 -9.30
N ASN A 19 -18.63 -1.21 -9.97
CA ASN A 19 -19.38 -1.46 -11.19
C ASN A 19 -18.45 -1.74 -12.36
N VAL A 20 -18.73 -2.81 -13.10
CA VAL A 20 -17.99 -3.17 -14.31
C VAL A 20 -18.25 -2.14 -15.41
N VAL A 21 -17.17 -1.66 -16.02
CA VAL A 21 -17.24 -0.73 -17.15
C VAL A 21 -17.31 -1.51 -18.46
N GLY A 22 -18.26 -1.15 -19.31
CA GLY A 22 -18.46 -1.83 -20.60
C GLY A 22 -19.29 -3.11 -20.51
N ASP A 23 -19.32 -3.87 -21.59
CA ASP A 23 -20.20 -5.05 -21.75
C ASP A 23 -19.39 -6.36 -21.80
N PHE A 24 -18.51 -6.58 -20.84
CA PHE A 24 -17.71 -7.80 -20.79
C PHE A 24 -18.55 -9.09 -20.67
N PHE A 25 -19.66 -9.01 -19.95
CA PHE A 25 -20.49 -10.19 -19.66
C PHE A 25 -21.64 -10.40 -20.63
N GLY A 26 -21.88 -9.48 -21.57
CA GLY A 26 -23.02 -9.56 -22.50
C GLY A 26 -24.37 -9.65 -21.78
N LYS A 27 -24.58 -8.83 -20.75
CA LYS A 27 -25.79 -8.86 -19.91
C LYS A 27 -26.55 -7.54 -19.97
N ASP A 28 -27.88 -7.65 -19.96
CA ASP A 28 -28.77 -6.47 -19.95
C ASP A 28 -28.79 -5.72 -18.61
N LYS A 29 -28.26 -6.33 -17.55
CA LYS A 29 -28.20 -5.75 -16.20
C LYS A 29 -26.81 -5.26 -15.87
N PRO A 30 -26.65 -4.18 -15.07
CA PRO A 30 -25.38 -3.78 -14.51
C PRO A 30 -24.73 -4.93 -13.75
N VAL A 31 -23.40 -5.03 -13.86
CA VAL A 31 -22.58 -6.03 -13.17
C VAL A 31 -21.66 -5.33 -12.20
N SER A 32 -21.55 -5.83 -10.99
CA SER A 32 -20.66 -5.28 -9.94
C SER A 32 -19.81 -6.37 -9.32
N LEU A 33 -18.53 -6.14 -9.21
CA LEU A 33 -17.60 -6.93 -8.41
C LEU A 33 -17.68 -6.44 -6.96
N ILE A 34 -17.94 -7.34 -6.02
CA ILE A 34 -18.12 -6.98 -4.62
C ILE A 34 -16.84 -7.25 -3.85
N ILE A 35 -16.30 -6.22 -3.21
CA ILE A 35 -15.17 -6.35 -2.27
C ILE A 35 -15.66 -6.23 -0.83
N TRP A 36 -14.84 -6.74 0.09
CA TRP A 36 -15.01 -6.55 1.53
C TRP A 36 -13.72 -5.99 2.14
N THR A 37 -13.88 -5.01 3.05
CA THR A 37 -12.73 -4.44 3.78
C THR A 37 -13.09 -4.08 5.21
N THR A 38 -12.10 -4.19 6.11
CA THR A 38 -12.14 -3.75 7.51
C THR A 38 -11.58 -2.33 7.69
N THR A 39 -11.10 -1.72 6.62
CA THR A 39 -10.43 -0.41 6.63
C THR A 39 -11.02 0.52 5.57
N PRO A 40 -12.27 1.00 5.73
CA PRO A 40 -12.93 1.87 4.74
C PRO A 40 -12.08 3.09 4.36
N TRP A 41 -11.28 3.60 5.31
CA TRP A 41 -10.40 4.75 5.11
C TRP A 41 -9.32 4.54 4.03
N THR A 42 -9.06 3.30 3.58
CA THR A 42 -8.09 3.05 2.49
C THR A 42 -8.71 3.14 1.09
N LEU A 43 -10.05 3.16 0.98
CA LEU A 43 -10.75 3.26 -0.31
C LEU A 43 -10.39 4.51 -1.13
N PRO A 44 -10.14 5.71 -0.54
CA PRO A 44 -9.67 6.84 -1.32
C PRO A 44 -8.35 6.62 -2.07
N ALA A 45 -7.53 5.67 -1.60
CA ALA A 45 -6.25 5.29 -2.22
C ALA A 45 -6.35 4.02 -3.09
N ASN A 46 -7.56 3.59 -3.44
CA ASN A 46 -7.77 2.40 -4.27
C ASN A 46 -7.23 2.60 -5.68
N GLU A 47 -6.44 1.62 -6.17
CA GLU A 47 -5.85 1.61 -7.52
C GLU A 47 -6.25 0.38 -8.34
N ALA A 48 -6.76 -0.68 -7.70
CA ALA A 48 -7.20 -1.91 -8.36
C ALA A 48 -8.11 -2.74 -7.47
N VAL A 49 -8.65 -3.81 -8.02
CA VAL A 49 -9.25 -4.91 -7.25
C VAL A 49 -8.51 -6.20 -7.59
N SER A 50 -7.95 -6.86 -6.58
CA SER A 50 -7.22 -8.12 -6.72
C SER A 50 -8.14 -9.32 -6.62
N LEU A 51 -7.99 -10.27 -7.55
CA LEU A 51 -8.60 -11.59 -7.54
C LEU A 51 -7.52 -12.67 -7.49
N HIS A 52 -7.83 -13.84 -6.95
CA HIS A 52 -6.91 -14.99 -7.05
C HIS A 52 -7.06 -15.64 -8.42
N PRO A 53 -5.97 -15.95 -9.14
CA PRO A 53 -6.04 -16.47 -10.51
C PRO A 53 -6.83 -17.77 -10.63
N ASP A 54 -6.72 -18.67 -9.66
CA ASP A 54 -7.25 -20.04 -9.69
C ASP A 54 -8.61 -20.19 -8.98
N LEU A 55 -9.08 -19.16 -8.24
CA LEU A 55 -10.40 -19.23 -7.61
C LEU A 55 -11.52 -19.11 -8.64
N ASP A 56 -12.65 -19.72 -8.30
CA ASP A 56 -13.88 -19.68 -9.07
C ASP A 56 -14.74 -18.49 -8.63
N TYR A 57 -15.19 -17.69 -9.60
CA TYR A 57 -16.04 -16.53 -9.40
C TYR A 57 -17.38 -16.74 -10.07
N ALA A 58 -18.45 -16.63 -9.28
CA ALA A 58 -19.80 -16.80 -9.75
C ALA A 58 -20.46 -15.45 -10.05
N LEU A 59 -21.24 -15.41 -11.11
CA LEU A 59 -22.13 -14.30 -11.45
C LEU A 59 -23.53 -14.60 -10.93
N VAL A 60 -24.09 -13.71 -10.11
CA VAL A 60 -25.35 -13.91 -9.40
C VAL A 60 -26.31 -12.78 -9.64
N ASP A 61 -27.53 -13.11 -10.08
CA ASP A 61 -28.63 -12.16 -10.25
C ASP A 61 -29.33 -11.94 -8.90
N VAL A 62 -29.22 -10.74 -8.37
CA VAL A 62 -29.88 -10.32 -7.13
C VAL A 62 -31.06 -9.36 -7.37
N GLY A 63 -31.59 -9.39 -8.58
CA GLY A 63 -32.77 -8.61 -9.01
C GLY A 63 -32.42 -7.46 -9.96
N LYS A 64 -31.97 -6.31 -9.47
CA LYS A 64 -31.65 -5.15 -10.32
C LYS A 64 -30.25 -5.17 -10.91
N VAL A 65 -29.31 -5.91 -10.29
CA VAL A 65 -27.89 -5.94 -10.59
C VAL A 65 -27.39 -7.39 -10.51
N LEU A 66 -26.28 -7.66 -11.18
CA LEU A 66 -25.55 -8.92 -11.07
C LEU A 66 -24.31 -8.70 -10.21
N TYR A 67 -24.09 -9.56 -9.22
CA TYR A 67 -22.90 -9.53 -8.39
C TYR A 67 -21.89 -10.59 -8.84
N ILE A 68 -20.61 -10.26 -8.76
CA ILE A 68 -19.48 -11.18 -8.92
C ILE A 68 -18.82 -11.34 -7.56
N MET A 69 -18.65 -12.57 -7.11
CA MET A 69 -17.98 -12.96 -5.87
C MET A 69 -17.37 -14.35 -6.05
N SER A 70 -16.39 -14.70 -5.20
CA SER A 70 -15.92 -16.08 -5.13
C SER A 70 -17.07 -17.05 -4.88
N GLU A 71 -17.05 -18.17 -5.58
CA GLU A 71 -18.09 -19.20 -5.44
C GLU A 71 -18.15 -19.75 -4.01
N ASP A 72 -16.99 -19.94 -3.37
CA ASP A 72 -16.90 -20.47 -2.02
C ASP A 72 -17.52 -19.57 -0.95
N LEU A 73 -17.51 -18.25 -1.18
CA LEU A 73 -18.02 -17.26 -0.24
C LEU A 73 -19.41 -16.70 -0.62
N LEU A 74 -19.99 -17.19 -1.71
CA LEU A 74 -21.22 -16.66 -2.26
C LEU A 74 -22.40 -16.75 -1.30
N GLU A 75 -22.67 -17.93 -0.77
CA GLU A 75 -23.83 -18.17 0.09
C GLU A 75 -23.73 -17.37 1.39
N SER A 76 -22.57 -17.41 2.05
CA SER A 76 -22.32 -16.66 3.30
C SER A 76 -22.42 -15.14 3.10
N SER A 77 -21.95 -14.63 1.96
CA SER A 77 -22.06 -13.21 1.62
C SER A 77 -23.49 -12.79 1.39
N LEU A 78 -24.26 -13.55 0.61
CA LEU A 78 -25.68 -13.24 0.32
C LEU A 78 -26.54 -13.33 1.59
N GLU A 79 -26.26 -14.30 2.48
CA GLU A 79 -26.91 -14.38 3.78
C GLU A 79 -26.60 -13.14 4.63
N ARG A 80 -25.35 -12.70 4.69
CA ARG A 80 -24.92 -11.46 5.38
C ARG A 80 -25.63 -10.23 4.83
N TYR A 81 -25.89 -10.18 3.53
CA TYR A 81 -26.65 -9.09 2.88
C TYR A 81 -28.16 -9.19 3.10
N GLY A 82 -28.66 -10.32 3.62
CA GLY A 82 -30.08 -10.58 3.77
C GLY A 82 -30.80 -10.88 2.45
N ILE A 83 -30.04 -11.25 1.41
CA ILE A 83 -30.57 -11.59 0.08
C ILE A 83 -30.91 -13.08 0.07
N LYS A 84 -32.21 -13.38 0.04
CA LYS A 84 -32.74 -14.77 -0.01
C LYS A 84 -33.12 -15.21 -1.41
N ASP A 85 -33.58 -14.29 -2.23
CA ASP A 85 -33.99 -14.55 -3.60
C ASP A 85 -32.86 -14.15 -4.56
N PHE A 86 -32.14 -15.13 -5.08
CA PHE A 86 -31.09 -14.92 -6.05
C PHE A 86 -31.05 -16.06 -7.08
N LYS A 87 -30.45 -15.76 -8.24
CA LYS A 87 -30.26 -16.76 -9.30
C LYS A 87 -28.81 -16.78 -9.73
N LYS A 88 -28.11 -17.89 -9.43
CA LYS A 88 -26.76 -18.10 -9.93
C LYS A 88 -26.78 -18.30 -11.44
N ILE A 89 -25.94 -17.59 -12.16
CA ILE A 89 -25.72 -17.76 -13.60
C ILE A 89 -24.80 -18.98 -13.79
N SER A 90 -25.12 -19.83 -14.75
CA SER A 90 -24.47 -21.13 -14.94
C SER A 90 -22.96 -21.05 -15.27
N LYS A 91 -22.52 -19.93 -15.84
CA LYS A 91 -21.09 -19.74 -16.16
C LYS A 91 -20.34 -19.28 -14.92
N ILE A 92 -19.28 -20.02 -14.60
CA ILE A 92 -18.28 -19.69 -13.59
C ILE A 92 -17.04 -19.20 -14.33
N TYR A 93 -16.35 -18.23 -13.75
CA TYR A 93 -15.13 -17.64 -14.30
C TYR A 93 -13.96 -17.91 -13.36
N LYS A 94 -12.81 -18.27 -13.90
CA LYS A 94 -11.57 -18.21 -13.13
C LYS A 94 -11.17 -16.74 -12.92
N GLY A 95 -10.51 -16.44 -11.79
CA GLY A 95 -9.99 -15.09 -11.59
C GLY A 95 -9.12 -14.60 -12.74
N SER A 96 -8.32 -15.51 -13.32
CA SER A 96 -7.48 -15.23 -14.49
C SER A 96 -8.29 -14.86 -15.75
N GLU A 97 -9.57 -15.28 -15.88
CA GLU A 97 -10.43 -14.86 -16.99
C GLU A 97 -11.00 -13.44 -16.81
N LEU A 98 -10.95 -12.91 -15.57
CA LEU A 98 -11.48 -11.59 -15.22
C LEU A 98 -10.38 -10.52 -15.17
N GLU A 99 -9.12 -10.87 -15.37
CA GLU A 99 -7.98 -9.95 -15.38
C GLU A 99 -8.17 -8.86 -16.44
N GLY A 100 -7.84 -7.62 -16.07
CA GLY A 100 -7.91 -6.47 -16.97
C GLY A 100 -9.31 -5.88 -17.17
N ILE A 101 -10.36 -6.46 -16.56
CA ILE A 101 -11.68 -5.81 -16.56
C ILE A 101 -11.58 -4.49 -15.82
N MET A 102 -12.14 -3.43 -16.42
CA MET A 102 -12.19 -2.11 -15.79
C MET A 102 -13.41 -1.98 -14.90
N LEU A 103 -13.20 -1.42 -13.74
CA LEU A 103 -14.22 -1.17 -12.72
C LEU A 103 -14.32 0.33 -12.46
N GLN A 104 -15.53 0.85 -12.26
CA GLN A 104 -15.74 2.20 -11.78
C GLN A 104 -15.45 2.26 -10.28
N HIS A 105 -14.59 3.18 -9.87
CA HIS A 105 -14.34 3.45 -8.45
C HIS A 105 -15.64 3.82 -7.73
N PRO A 106 -15.89 3.36 -6.48
CA PRO A 106 -17.21 3.43 -5.86
C PRO A 106 -17.72 4.85 -5.56
N PHE A 107 -16.85 5.86 -5.53
CA PHE A 107 -17.26 7.25 -5.29
C PHE A 107 -16.39 8.31 -6.01
N TYR A 108 -15.30 7.93 -6.70
CA TYR A 108 -14.53 8.85 -7.54
C TYR A 108 -14.79 8.62 -9.02
N ASP A 109 -14.64 9.68 -9.82
CA ASP A 109 -14.65 9.57 -11.30
C ASP A 109 -13.31 9.00 -11.79
N LYS A 110 -13.08 7.74 -11.46
CA LYS A 110 -11.86 6.99 -11.73
C LYS A 110 -12.20 5.55 -12.07
N GLN A 111 -11.52 5.00 -13.06
CA GLN A 111 -11.60 3.58 -13.39
C GLN A 111 -10.36 2.85 -12.90
N VAL A 112 -10.54 1.67 -12.37
CA VAL A 112 -9.48 0.82 -11.81
C VAL A 112 -9.54 -0.59 -12.40
N PRO A 113 -8.41 -1.24 -12.66
CA PRO A 113 -8.40 -2.59 -13.24
C PRO A 113 -8.67 -3.67 -12.21
N VAL A 114 -9.18 -4.80 -12.68
CA VAL A 114 -9.03 -6.09 -12.00
C VAL A 114 -7.63 -6.61 -12.28
N ILE A 115 -6.92 -6.99 -11.21
CA ILE A 115 -5.58 -7.58 -11.24
C ILE A 115 -5.56 -8.92 -10.53
N LEU A 116 -4.48 -9.68 -10.68
CA LEU A 116 -4.31 -10.98 -10.03
C LEU A 116 -3.34 -10.89 -8.85
N GLY A 117 -3.70 -11.55 -7.74
CA GLY A 117 -2.87 -11.62 -6.55
C GLY A 117 -3.10 -12.91 -5.76
N GLU A 118 -2.03 -13.66 -5.49
CA GLU A 118 -2.08 -14.92 -4.75
C GLU A 118 -2.39 -14.74 -3.25
N HIS A 119 -2.33 -13.50 -2.75
CA HIS A 119 -2.71 -13.14 -1.38
C HIS A 119 -4.23 -13.14 -1.12
N VAL A 120 -5.03 -13.20 -2.17
CA VAL A 120 -6.49 -13.27 -2.05
C VAL A 120 -6.90 -14.68 -1.60
N THR A 121 -7.68 -14.77 -0.53
CA THR A 121 -8.13 -16.03 0.07
C THR A 121 -9.66 -16.11 0.12
N THR A 122 -10.18 -17.29 0.45
CA THR A 122 -11.60 -17.56 0.68
C THR A 122 -11.93 -17.80 2.16
N GLU A 123 -11.08 -17.33 3.07
CA GLU A 123 -11.35 -17.47 4.52
C GLU A 123 -12.43 -16.52 5.01
N THR A 124 -12.45 -15.30 4.48
CA THR A 124 -13.42 -14.25 4.83
C THR A 124 -13.69 -13.32 3.64
N GLY A 125 -14.77 -12.54 3.73
CA GLY A 125 -15.09 -11.50 2.75
C GLY A 125 -15.85 -12.01 1.55
N THR A 126 -15.35 -11.70 0.34
CA THR A 126 -16.02 -11.97 -0.96
C THR A 126 -15.10 -12.68 -1.96
N GLY A 127 -13.84 -12.93 -1.60
CA GLY A 127 -12.82 -13.43 -2.52
C GLY A 127 -12.29 -12.37 -3.49
N ALA A 128 -12.60 -11.10 -3.26
CA ALA A 128 -12.07 -9.96 -3.99
C ALA A 128 -11.57 -8.91 -2.99
N VAL A 129 -10.35 -8.42 -3.20
CA VAL A 129 -9.68 -7.49 -2.29
C VAL A 129 -9.44 -6.17 -3.01
N HIS A 130 -9.94 -5.05 -2.44
CA HIS A 130 -9.54 -3.75 -2.93
C HIS A 130 -8.05 -3.53 -2.67
N THR A 131 -7.35 -2.99 -3.65
CA THR A 131 -5.88 -2.86 -3.62
C THR A 131 -5.49 -1.39 -3.53
N ALA A 132 -4.80 -1.03 -2.45
CA ALA A 132 -4.26 0.31 -2.21
C ALA A 132 -2.75 0.21 -1.92
N PRO A 133 -1.88 0.32 -2.95
CA PRO A 133 -0.43 0.07 -2.82
C PRO A 133 0.28 0.89 -1.75
N ALA A 134 -0.28 2.05 -1.38
CA ALA A 134 0.26 2.90 -0.33
C ALA A 134 -0.09 2.43 1.10
N HIS A 135 -1.04 1.49 1.28
CA HIS A 135 -1.61 1.14 2.59
C HIS A 135 -1.60 -0.35 2.93
N GLY A 136 -1.06 -1.21 2.08
CA GLY A 136 -0.90 -2.65 2.33
C GLY A 136 0.43 -3.17 1.80
N GLN A 137 1.04 -4.14 2.50
CA GLN A 137 2.30 -4.73 2.04
C GLN A 137 2.07 -5.60 0.80
N ASP A 138 1.04 -6.45 0.83
CA ASP A 138 0.69 -7.30 -0.31
C ASP A 138 0.19 -6.45 -1.48
N ASP A 139 -0.60 -5.40 -1.20
CA ASP A 139 -1.05 -4.42 -2.19
C ASP A 139 0.12 -3.70 -2.86
N TYR A 140 1.16 -3.36 -2.09
CA TYR A 140 2.38 -2.74 -2.63
C TYR A 140 3.11 -3.71 -3.57
N VAL A 141 3.30 -4.96 -3.15
CA VAL A 141 4.03 -5.96 -3.95
C VAL A 141 3.31 -6.25 -5.27
N VAL A 142 2.00 -6.50 -5.23
CA VAL A 142 1.22 -6.73 -6.44
C VAL A 142 1.09 -5.45 -7.27
N GLY A 143 0.96 -4.30 -6.62
CA GLY A 143 0.92 -2.99 -7.29
C GLY A 143 2.16 -2.72 -8.12
N LEU A 144 3.36 -3.06 -7.64
CA LEU A 144 4.60 -2.94 -8.42
C LEU A 144 4.61 -3.85 -9.66
N GLN A 145 4.05 -5.06 -9.57
CA GLN A 145 3.98 -6.00 -10.71
C GLN A 145 3.10 -5.45 -11.84
N TYR A 146 2.03 -4.72 -11.48
CA TYR A 146 1.10 -4.10 -12.42
C TYR A 146 1.40 -2.62 -12.71
N ASN A 147 2.52 -2.07 -12.22
CA ASN A 147 2.90 -0.67 -12.35
C ASN A 147 1.82 0.30 -11.86
N LEU A 148 1.11 -0.06 -10.79
CA LEU A 148 0.11 0.82 -10.18
C LEU A 148 0.78 2.00 -9.46
N PRO A 149 0.13 3.16 -9.41
CA PRO A 149 0.60 4.30 -8.61
C PRO A 149 0.69 3.94 -7.12
N VAL A 150 1.73 4.45 -6.45
CA VAL A 150 1.89 4.34 -4.99
C VAL A 150 1.69 5.73 -4.38
N GLU A 151 0.47 6.24 -4.53
CA GLU A 151 0.09 7.55 -3.99
C GLU A 151 -0.51 7.40 -2.60
N CYS A 152 0.08 8.11 -1.63
CA CYS A 152 -0.38 8.08 -0.25
C CYS A 152 -1.15 9.37 0.08
N PRO A 153 -2.49 9.33 0.15
CA PRO A 153 -3.29 10.51 0.45
C PRO A 153 -3.30 10.87 1.95
N VAL A 154 -2.48 10.23 2.77
CA VAL A 154 -2.44 10.42 4.23
C VAL A 154 -1.08 10.95 4.66
N ASP A 155 -1.07 12.05 5.40
CA ASP A 155 0.14 12.69 5.92
C ASP A 155 0.75 11.96 7.15
N GLY A 156 1.88 12.47 7.65
CA GLY A 156 2.58 11.89 8.82
C GLY A 156 1.80 11.94 10.13
N ARG A 157 0.69 12.67 10.20
CA ARG A 157 -0.20 12.76 11.36
C ARG A 157 -1.41 11.84 11.26
N GLY A 158 -1.51 11.08 10.15
CA GLY A 158 -2.67 10.23 9.86
C GLY A 158 -3.89 11.03 9.40
N VAL A 159 -3.68 12.19 8.76
CA VAL A 159 -4.72 13.08 8.25
C VAL A 159 -4.68 13.06 6.73
N PHE A 160 -5.84 13.02 6.09
CA PHE A 160 -5.92 13.12 4.64
C PHE A 160 -5.45 14.49 4.16
N ILE A 161 -4.62 14.50 3.11
CA ILE A 161 -4.11 15.73 2.49
C ILE A 161 -5.24 16.52 1.80
N GLU A 162 -5.04 17.82 1.62
CA GLU A 162 -6.06 18.73 1.08
C GLU A 162 -6.58 18.36 -0.32
N SER A 163 -5.79 17.63 -1.10
CA SER A 163 -6.18 17.16 -2.45
C SER A 163 -7.08 15.91 -2.44
N THR A 164 -7.35 15.30 -1.27
CA THR A 164 -8.16 14.09 -1.18
C THR A 164 -9.64 14.46 -1.11
N GLU A 165 -10.32 14.37 -2.24
CA GLU A 165 -11.72 14.73 -2.36
C GLU A 165 -12.60 13.99 -1.36
N GLY A 166 -13.54 14.69 -0.74
CA GLY A 166 -14.55 14.16 0.17
C GLY A 166 -14.09 13.90 1.60
N VAL A 167 -12.75 13.81 1.87
CA VAL A 167 -12.19 13.52 3.20
C VAL A 167 -10.99 14.39 3.55
N ALA A 168 -10.70 15.45 2.77
CA ALA A 168 -9.59 16.37 3.01
C ALA A 168 -9.56 16.90 4.46
N GLY A 169 -8.40 16.85 5.09
CA GLY A 169 -8.20 17.34 6.47
C GLY A 169 -8.78 16.43 7.57
N GLU A 170 -9.42 15.32 7.23
CA GLU A 170 -9.96 14.39 8.23
C GLU A 170 -8.90 13.40 8.73
N PHE A 171 -8.95 13.08 10.02
CA PHE A 171 -8.17 11.99 10.60
C PHE A 171 -8.75 10.64 10.16
N ILE A 172 -7.92 9.72 9.67
CA ILE A 172 -8.32 8.48 8.98
C ILE A 172 -9.40 7.67 9.71
N PHE A 173 -9.29 7.47 11.03
CA PHE A 173 -10.29 6.69 11.76
C PHE A 173 -11.62 7.44 11.95
N LYS A 174 -11.64 8.76 11.80
CA LYS A 174 -12.89 9.56 11.78
C LYS A 174 -13.50 9.57 10.39
N ALA A 175 -12.68 9.57 9.35
CA ALA A 175 -13.10 9.56 7.96
C ALA A 175 -13.89 8.30 7.56
N ASN A 176 -13.81 7.20 8.34
CA ASN A 176 -14.63 6.02 8.06
C ASN A 176 -16.12 6.35 7.95
N ALA A 177 -16.66 7.19 8.84
CA ALA A 177 -18.07 7.59 8.79
C ALA A 177 -18.40 8.36 7.50
N THR A 178 -17.54 9.33 7.14
CA THR A 178 -17.67 10.12 5.92
C THR A 178 -17.61 9.23 4.67
N ILE A 179 -16.70 8.27 4.61
CA ILE A 179 -16.56 7.35 3.49
C ILE A 179 -17.78 6.41 3.39
N ILE A 180 -18.29 5.90 4.51
CA ILE A 180 -19.50 5.09 4.53
C ILE A 180 -20.69 5.90 3.99
N ASP A 181 -20.79 7.18 4.32
CA ASP A 181 -21.84 8.05 3.82
C ASP A 181 -21.64 8.39 2.32
N LEU A 182 -20.42 8.55 1.83
CA LEU A 182 -20.12 8.65 0.40
C LEU A 182 -20.60 7.41 -0.36
N LEU A 183 -20.25 6.21 0.13
CA LEU A 183 -20.68 4.94 -0.47
C LEU A 183 -22.21 4.79 -0.51
N LYS A 184 -22.91 5.20 0.58
CA LYS A 184 -24.38 5.21 0.61
C LYS A 184 -24.97 6.15 -0.42
N ASN A 185 -24.44 7.37 -0.51
CA ASN A 185 -24.95 8.39 -1.43
C ASN A 185 -24.76 8.00 -2.90
N GLN A 186 -23.68 7.29 -3.21
CA GLN A 186 -23.41 6.75 -4.54
C GLN A 186 -24.15 5.43 -4.84
N GLY A 187 -24.79 4.83 -3.82
CA GLY A 187 -25.48 3.54 -3.96
C GLY A 187 -24.55 2.34 -4.16
N THR A 188 -23.28 2.48 -3.79
CA THR A 188 -22.25 1.44 -3.92
C THR A 188 -22.01 0.67 -2.62
N LEU A 189 -22.55 1.10 -1.49
CA LEU A 189 -22.53 0.36 -0.24
C LEU A 189 -23.51 -0.81 -0.28
N VAL A 190 -23.00 -2.04 -0.26
CA VAL A 190 -23.84 -3.26 -0.20
C VAL A 190 -24.20 -3.59 1.25
N LYS A 191 -23.20 -3.57 2.14
CA LYS A 191 -23.40 -3.87 3.57
C LYS A 191 -22.41 -3.08 4.41
N HIS A 192 -22.81 -2.73 5.64
CA HIS A 192 -21.97 -2.16 6.68
C HIS A 192 -22.25 -2.88 8.00
N GLU A 193 -21.22 -3.37 8.65
CA GLU A 193 -21.31 -4.02 9.95
C GLU A 193 -20.09 -3.69 10.81
N PRO A 194 -20.24 -3.50 12.13
CA PRO A 194 -19.12 -3.43 13.05
C PRO A 194 -18.59 -4.85 13.34
N ILE A 195 -17.26 -4.99 13.37
CA ILE A 195 -16.62 -6.24 13.83
C ILE A 195 -15.57 -5.93 14.90
N THR A 196 -15.24 -6.94 15.69
CA THR A 196 -14.07 -6.93 16.56
C THR A 196 -13.05 -7.91 16.02
N HIS A 197 -11.83 -7.43 15.78
CA HIS A 197 -10.76 -8.24 15.22
C HIS A 197 -9.41 -7.87 15.82
N SER A 198 -8.42 -8.76 15.67
CA SER A 198 -7.05 -8.50 16.07
C SER A 198 -6.43 -7.42 15.19
N TYR A 199 -5.94 -6.33 15.78
CA TYR A 199 -5.40 -5.18 15.07
C TYR A 199 -4.02 -4.79 15.63
N PRO A 200 -3.05 -4.41 14.78
CA PRO A 200 -1.72 -4.03 15.23
C PRO A 200 -1.73 -2.69 15.98
N HIS A 201 -1.05 -2.67 17.13
CA HIS A 201 -0.89 -1.50 17.99
C HIS A 201 0.59 -1.24 18.26
N CYS A 202 0.96 0.02 18.40
CA CYS A 202 2.28 0.40 18.87
C CYS A 202 2.50 -0.13 20.29
N TRP A 203 3.55 -0.93 20.50
CA TRP A 203 3.85 -1.52 21.80
C TRP A 203 4.06 -0.48 22.91
N ARG A 204 4.56 0.71 22.56
CA ARG A 204 4.85 1.80 23.50
C ARG A 204 3.64 2.67 23.80
N HIS A 205 2.97 3.17 22.78
CA HIS A 205 1.83 4.11 22.93
C HIS A 205 0.48 3.40 23.06
N LYS A 206 0.44 2.09 22.77
CA LYS A 206 -0.80 1.28 22.82
C LYS A 206 -1.90 1.78 21.87
N THR A 207 -1.53 2.58 20.88
CA THR A 207 -2.44 3.09 19.85
C THR A 207 -2.40 2.24 18.58
N PRO A 208 -3.51 2.14 17.84
CA PRO A 208 -3.52 1.46 16.54
C PRO A 208 -2.48 2.07 15.60
N VAL A 209 -1.81 1.22 14.83
CA VAL A 209 -0.88 1.64 13.78
C VAL A 209 -1.50 1.42 12.40
N ILE A 210 -0.98 2.10 11.39
CA ILE A 210 -1.39 1.94 9.99
C ILE A 210 -0.17 1.67 9.12
N PHE A 211 -0.41 1.02 7.99
CA PHE A 211 0.56 0.98 6.90
C PHE A 211 0.43 2.26 6.08
N ARG A 212 1.57 2.83 5.73
CA ARG A 212 1.65 4.05 4.94
C ARG A 212 2.96 4.06 4.15
N ALA A 213 2.86 4.15 2.83
CA ALA A 213 4.02 4.37 1.98
C ALA A 213 4.62 5.74 2.27
N THR A 214 5.92 5.78 2.48
CA THR A 214 6.69 7.01 2.70
C THR A 214 7.99 6.96 1.92
N PRO A 215 8.46 8.08 1.37
CA PRO A 215 9.80 8.14 0.79
C PRO A 215 10.86 7.70 1.81
N GLN A 216 11.74 6.80 1.40
CA GLN A 216 12.81 6.27 2.24
C GLN A 216 14.10 6.22 1.43
N TRP A 217 15.24 6.28 2.13
CA TRP A 217 16.55 6.11 1.53
C TRP A 217 17.05 4.69 1.70
N PHE A 218 17.50 4.12 0.59
CA PHE A 218 18.00 2.75 0.55
C PHE A 218 19.40 2.69 -0.03
N VAL A 219 20.26 1.83 0.54
CA VAL A 219 21.45 1.35 -0.12
C VAL A 219 21.08 0.14 -0.94
N SER A 220 21.22 0.25 -2.27
CA SER A 220 20.90 -0.86 -3.17
C SER A 220 21.90 -1.99 -2.99
N MET A 221 21.39 -3.19 -2.75
CA MET A 221 22.19 -4.41 -2.64
C MET A 221 22.56 -5.00 -3.99
N THR A 222 21.92 -4.54 -5.08
CA THR A 222 22.15 -5.05 -6.44
C THR A 222 23.04 -4.12 -7.26
N GLN A 223 22.97 -2.80 -7.04
CA GLN A 223 23.81 -1.85 -7.77
C GLN A 223 25.30 -2.10 -7.50
N LYS A 224 26.12 -1.92 -8.55
CA LYS A 224 27.57 -2.15 -8.55
C LYS A 224 27.95 -3.55 -8.04
N ASN A 225 27.02 -4.52 -8.13
CA ASN A 225 27.19 -5.91 -7.64
C ASN A 225 27.57 -6.01 -6.16
N LEU A 226 26.98 -5.15 -5.32
CA LEU A 226 27.35 -5.10 -3.89
C LEU A 226 27.13 -6.43 -3.20
N ARG A 227 25.98 -7.10 -3.44
CA ARG A 227 25.65 -8.39 -2.83
C ARG A 227 26.66 -9.48 -3.21
N ASP A 228 27.04 -9.55 -4.48
CA ASP A 228 27.97 -10.55 -4.97
C ASP A 228 29.36 -10.32 -4.38
N LYS A 229 29.84 -9.07 -4.36
CA LYS A 229 31.12 -8.72 -3.71
C LYS A 229 31.15 -9.07 -2.24
N VAL A 230 30.07 -8.84 -1.50
CA VAL A 230 30.00 -9.21 -0.08
C VAL A 230 30.01 -10.72 0.08
N ASN A 231 29.31 -11.47 -0.77
CA ASN A 231 29.35 -12.94 -0.75
C ASN A 231 30.77 -13.48 -1.05
N ASP A 232 31.47 -12.88 -1.98
CA ASP A 232 32.86 -13.25 -2.29
C ASP A 232 33.78 -12.97 -1.08
N GLU A 233 33.62 -11.84 -0.42
CA GLU A 233 34.40 -11.50 0.78
C GLU A 233 34.09 -12.42 1.98
N ILE A 234 32.85 -12.90 2.12
CA ILE A 234 32.48 -13.87 3.15
C ILE A 234 33.31 -15.17 3.02
N LEU A 235 33.67 -15.58 1.80
CA LEU A 235 34.51 -16.75 1.56
C LEU A 235 35.96 -16.53 2.01
N ASN A 236 36.43 -15.29 2.04
CA ASN A 236 37.79 -14.92 2.44
C ASN A 236 37.96 -14.77 3.95
N VAL A 237 36.85 -14.77 4.72
CA VAL A 237 36.87 -14.65 6.19
C VAL A 237 37.02 -16.01 6.86
N LYS A 238 37.88 -16.10 7.85
CA LYS A 238 38.00 -17.30 8.72
C LYS A 238 36.90 -17.28 9.77
N TRP A 239 35.97 -18.21 9.66
CA TRP A 239 34.83 -18.33 10.57
C TRP A 239 35.10 -19.26 11.74
N ILE A 240 34.81 -18.79 12.97
CA ILE A 240 34.88 -19.59 14.19
C ILE A 240 33.61 -19.33 14.99
N PRO A 241 32.71 -20.31 15.10
CA PRO A 241 32.69 -21.64 14.46
C PRO A 241 32.39 -21.59 12.96
N ASN A 242 32.79 -22.60 12.22
CA ASN A 242 32.66 -22.66 10.76
C ASN A 242 31.23 -22.52 10.24
N TRP A 243 30.22 -22.95 10.99
CA TRP A 243 28.81 -22.83 10.59
C TRP A 243 28.34 -21.35 10.48
N GLY A 244 29.06 -20.43 11.10
CA GLY A 244 28.78 -18.99 11.00
C GLY A 244 28.82 -18.47 9.56
N GLN A 245 29.70 -19.02 8.73
CA GLN A 245 29.78 -18.68 7.30
C GLN A 245 28.45 -18.89 6.59
N LYS A 246 27.89 -20.11 6.69
CA LYS A 246 26.64 -20.44 6.00
C LYS A 246 25.47 -19.55 6.42
N ARG A 247 25.43 -19.19 7.68
CA ARG A 247 24.40 -18.29 8.21
C ARG A 247 24.50 -16.90 7.59
N ILE A 248 25.69 -16.33 7.49
CA ILE A 248 25.92 -15.00 6.90
C ILE A 248 25.66 -15.02 5.39
N GLU A 249 26.11 -16.06 4.66
CA GLU A 249 25.79 -16.23 3.24
C GLU A 249 24.29 -16.14 2.98
N LEU A 250 23.48 -16.88 3.75
CA LEU A 250 22.03 -16.89 3.62
C LEU A 250 21.41 -15.52 3.97
N MET A 251 21.91 -14.86 5.01
CA MET A 251 21.44 -13.54 5.42
C MET A 251 21.72 -12.48 4.37
N VAL A 252 22.89 -12.51 3.74
CA VAL A 252 23.28 -11.55 2.69
C VAL A 252 22.59 -11.89 1.36
N GLY A 253 22.55 -13.17 1.00
CA GLY A 253 21.96 -13.64 -0.26
C GLY A 253 20.50 -13.23 -0.41
N ASN A 254 19.74 -13.32 0.68
CA ASN A 254 18.31 -12.98 0.70
C ASN A 254 18.01 -11.55 1.20
N ARG A 255 19.04 -10.73 1.45
CA ARG A 255 18.83 -9.40 2.01
C ARG A 255 18.21 -8.48 0.98
N PRO A 256 17.08 -7.82 1.28
CA PRO A 256 16.56 -6.73 0.46
C PRO A 256 17.48 -5.50 0.54
N ASP A 257 17.20 -4.48 -0.25
CA ASP A 257 17.88 -3.19 -0.16
C ASP A 257 17.86 -2.66 1.28
N TRP A 258 18.95 -2.04 1.71
CA TRP A 258 19.10 -1.61 3.09
C TRP A 258 18.50 -0.23 3.30
N CYS A 259 17.34 -0.16 3.96
CA CYS A 259 16.76 1.11 4.39
C CYS A 259 17.63 1.75 5.47
N ILE A 260 18.19 2.93 5.16
CA ILE A 260 19.07 3.68 6.07
C ILE A 260 18.35 4.86 6.73
N SER A 261 17.25 5.35 6.16
CA SER A 261 16.48 6.44 6.76
C SER A 261 15.75 6.01 8.03
N ARG A 262 15.61 6.95 8.96
CA ARG A 262 14.88 6.78 10.22
C ARG A 262 14.07 8.03 10.50
N GLN A 263 12.86 7.85 11.00
CA GLN A 263 11.95 8.94 11.40
C GLN A 263 12.17 9.25 12.89
N ARG A 264 13.38 9.71 13.25
CA ARG A 264 13.75 10.08 14.61
C ARG A 264 14.38 11.46 14.61
N TYR A 265 14.03 12.29 15.60
CA TYR A 265 14.61 13.63 15.75
C TYR A 265 16.07 13.61 16.18
N TRP A 266 16.50 12.54 16.86
CA TRP A 266 17.87 12.38 17.32
C TRP A 266 18.59 11.31 16.47
N GLY A 267 19.73 11.69 15.92
CA GLY A 267 20.54 10.84 15.05
C GLY A 267 21.38 11.65 14.06
N SER A 268 22.13 10.96 13.23
CA SER A 268 22.84 11.58 12.10
C SER A 268 21.88 11.85 10.95
N PRO A 269 21.84 13.06 10.41
CA PRO A 269 21.03 13.36 9.24
C PRO A 269 21.59 12.68 7.98
N ILE A 270 20.73 12.42 7.01
CA ILE A 270 21.13 12.06 5.65
C ILE A 270 21.28 13.38 4.89
N THR A 271 22.53 13.76 4.59
CA THR A 271 22.86 15.10 4.08
C THR A 271 22.85 15.15 2.56
N LEU A 272 21.67 15.03 1.97
CA LEU A 272 21.45 15.01 0.52
C LEU A 272 20.74 16.26 0.03
N PHE A 273 20.98 16.61 -1.23
CA PHE A 273 20.21 17.58 -2.00
C PHE A 273 19.48 16.86 -3.12
N ILE A 274 18.16 17.00 -3.17
CA ILE A 274 17.28 16.34 -4.13
C ILE A 274 16.57 17.36 -5.01
N ASN A 275 16.42 17.03 -6.27
CA ASN A 275 15.68 17.88 -7.21
C ASN A 275 14.19 17.85 -6.85
N LYS A 276 13.58 19.03 -6.68
CA LYS A 276 12.18 19.19 -6.26
C LYS A 276 11.16 18.59 -7.23
N ASN A 277 11.52 18.51 -8.52
CA ASN A 277 10.61 18.04 -9.55
C ASN A 277 10.78 16.55 -9.86
N THR A 278 12.03 16.05 -9.84
CA THR A 278 12.33 14.65 -10.23
C THR A 278 12.57 13.73 -9.06
N GLY A 279 12.86 14.27 -7.85
CA GLY A 279 13.27 13.49 -6.70
C GLY A 279 14.68 12.91 -6.80
N GLU A 280 15.42 13.20 -7.88
CA GLU A 280 16.77 12.67 -8.10
C GLU A 280 17.82 13.43 -7.29
N LEU A 281 18.90 12.73 -6.98
CA LEU A 281 20.05 13.32 -6.30
C LEU A 281 20.72 14.38 -7.17
N HIS A 282 21.31 15.38 -6.50
CA HIS A 282 22.16 16.34 -7.19
C HIS A 282 23.34 15.61 -7.90
N PRO A 283 23.67 15.94 -9.16
CA PRO A 283 24.74 15.25 -9.91
C PRO A 283 26.08 15.27 -9.19
N ASP A 284 26.39 16.34 -8.46
CA ASP A 284 27.63 16.54 -7.72
C ASP A 284 27.54 16.09 -6.25
N THR A 285 26.69 15.11 -5.94
CA THR A 285 26.42 14.65 -4.55
C THR A 285 27.70 14.27 -3.80
N GLU A 286 28.69 13.64 -4.45
CA GLU A 286 29.93 13.22 -3.78
C GLU A 286 30.72 14.42 -3.23
N ASN A 287 30.88 15.49 -4.02
CA ASN A 287 31.54 16.70 -3.56
C ASN A 287 30.73 17.46 -2.50
N LEU A 288 29.42 17.48 -2.65
CA LEU A 288 28.52 18.10 -1.70
C LEU A 288 28.59 17.41 -0.32
N PHE A 289 28.74 16.08 -0.28
CA PHE A 289 29.00 15.35 0.96
C PHE A 289 30.25 15.85 1.67
N GLU A 290 31.37 16.02 0.92
CA GLU A 290 32.62 16.50 1.50
C GLU A 290 32.50 17.93 2.05
N VAL A 291 31.78 18.81 1.35
CA VAL A 291 31.53 20.19 1.80
C VAL A 291 30.73 20.20 3.11
N VAL A 292 29.65 19.41 3.17
CA VAL A 292 28.78 19.31 4.35
C VAL A 292 29.54 18.63 5.50
N ALA A 293 30.28 17.55 5.23
CA ALA A 293 31.06 16.84 6.24
C ALA A 293 32.08 17.76 6.94
N LYS A 294 32.83 18.55 6.17
CA LYS A 294 33.78 19.54 6.73
C LYS A 294 33.08 20.57 7.60
N LYS A 295 31.90 21.03 7.19
CA LYS A 295 31.13 21.99 7.97
C LYS A 295 30.63 21.37 9.29
N ILE A 296 30.16 20.12 9.25
CA ILE A 296 29.74 19.38 10.46
C ILE A 296 30.94 19.10 11.37
N GLU A 297 32.12 18.80 10.83
CA GLU A 297 33.34 18.58 11.61
C GLU A 297 33.73 19.83 12.40
N LEU A 298 33.57 21.02 11.84
CA LEU A 298 33.90 22.28 12.46
C LEU A 298 32.85 22.81 13.44
N GLU A 299 31.58 22.66 13.11
CA GLU A 299 30.46 23.32 13.81
C GLU A 299 29.53 22.32 14.53
N GLY A 300 29.74 21.01 14.36
CA GLY A 300 28.86 19.97 14.89
C GLY A 300 27.65 19.72 14.00
N ILE A 301 26.85 18.69 14.36
CA ILE A 301 25.73 18.19 13.57
C ILE A 301 24.65 19.24 13.28
N GLU A 302 24.51 20.22 14.17
CA GLU A 302 23.55 21.34 14.02
C GLU A 302 23.84 22.20 12.78
N ALA A 303 25.06 22.13 12.25
CA ALA A 303 25.44 22.85 11.03
C ALA A 303 24.55 22.45 9.84
N TRP A 304 24.18 21.17 9.71
CA TRP A 304 23.28 20.72 8.65
C TRP A 304 21.89 21.36 8.75
N PHE A 305 21.32 21.40 9.93
CA PHE A 305 19.97 21.96 10.12
C PHE A 305 19.94 23.47 9.85
N LYS A 306 21.02 24.20 10.17
CA LYS A 306 21.16 25.65 9.94
C LYS A 306 21.55 25.99 8.51
N LEU A 307 22.20 25.06 7.79
CA LEU A 307 22.66 25.25 6.41
C LEU A 307 21.49 25.54 5.49
N LYS A 308 21.58 26.58 4.71
CA LYS A 308 20.66 26.85 3.60
C LYS A 308 21.19 26.24 2.32
N ALA A 309 20.32 25.75 1.44
CA ALA A 309 20.73 25.19 0.16
C ALA A 309 21.52 26.20 -0.68
N GLU A 310 21.16 27.48 -0.60
CA GLU A 310 21.82 28.57 -1.32
C GLU A 310 23.29 28.76 -0.94
N ASP A 311 23.64 28.43 0.30
CA ASP A 311 25.02 28.56 0.83
C ASP A 311 25.99 27.57 0.18
N VAL A 312 25.47 26.48 -0.38
CA VAL A 312 26.25 25.39 -0.99
C VAL A 312 26.03 25.31 -2.49
N LEU A 313 24.79 25.45 -2.95
CA LEU A 313 24.40 25.27 -4.35
C LEU A 313 24.29 26.60 -5.12
N GLY A 314 24.37 27.75 -4.42
CA GLY A 314 24.24 29.06 -5.08
C GLY A 314 22.93 29.20 -5.85
N SER A 315 23.02 29.49 -7.15
CA SER A 315 21.84 29.70 -8.01
C SER A 315 21.04 28.41 -8.30
N GLU A 316 21.61 27.22 -8.10
CA GLU A 316 20.94 25.95 -8.32
C GLU A 316 19.98 25.58 -7.18
N ALA A 317 20.11 26.23 -6.03
CA ALA A 317 19.27 25.95 -4.85
C ALA A 317 17.76 26.10 -5.10
N LYS A 318 17.36 26.88 -6.11
CA LYS A 318 15.94 27.02 -6.49
C LYS A 318 15.31 25.68 -6.93
N ASP A 319 16.10 24.80 -7.54
CA ASP A 319 15.65 23.54 -8.12
C ASP A 319 15.86 22.34 -7.15
N TYR A 320 16.57 22.56 -6.04
CA TYR A 320 16.92 21.52 -5.08
C TYR A 320 16.42 21.83 -3.66
N GLU A 321 16.17 20.80 -2.90
CA GLU A 321 15.85 20.87 -1.47
C GLU A 321 16.74 19.93 -0.65
N LYS A 322 16.88 20.22 0.64
CA LYS A 322 17.58 19.34 1.59
C LYS A 322 16.66 18.20 2.04
N THR A 323 17.23 17.03 2.27
CA THR A 323 16.55 15.91 2.93
C THR A 323 16.38 16.13 4.42
#